data_315624d3328c3d28bb4c1bbe4a560876
#
_entry.id   315624d3328c3d28bb4c1bbe4a560876
#
_cell.length_a   1.000
_cell.length_b   1.000
_cell.length_c   1.000
_cell.angle_alpha   90.00
_cell.angle_beta   90.00
_cell.angle_gamma   90.00
#
_symmetry.space_group_name_H-M   'P 1'
#
loop_
_entity.id
_entity.type
_entity.pdbx_description
1 polymer ?
#
loop_
_entity_poly.entity_id
_entity_poly.type
_entity_poly.pdbx_seq_one_letter_code
_entity_poly.pdbx_strand_id
1 'polypeptide(L)'
;MHYTGTIWRPPYEAGSLLLEVTAGCTWHRCKFCTLYDGLPFQFRMTPPETVEADLREAQMMAHDPMGKLAALLQGLPEPGGVRRVFLTGANPFALSSEKLSHIGELVRRYLPSCETVGCFARVTDVGQKTEEELRALRELGYTGLSIGVETGHGPSLRFMDKGYGPEDIVEQCRRLDGAGLDYYFMYL
;
A
#
# COMPACT_ATOMS: atom_id res chain seq x y z
N MET A 1 9.17 11.57 8.68
CA MET A 1 8.07 10.93 7.89
C MET A 1 7.10 12.01 7.43
N HIS A 2 6.79 12.04 6.15
CA HIS A 2 5.93 13.02 5.50
C HIS A 2 4.55 12.41 5.21
N TYR A 3 3.47 13.18 5.48
CA TYR A 3 2.09 12.77 5.19
C TYR A 3 1.26 13.96 4.69
N THR A 4 0.48 13.71 3.64
CA THR A 4 -0.41 14.70 3.02
C THR A 4 -1.85 14.46 3.49
N GLY A 5 -2.26 15.10 4.58
CA GLY A 5 -3.60 14.95 5.15
C GLY A 5 -3.78 13.70 6.00
N THR A 6 -5.01 13.23 6.11
CA THR A 6 -5.36 12.07 6.92
C THR A 6 -4.86 10.77 6.31
N ILE A 7 -4.17 9.95 7.11
CA ILE A 7 -3.69 8.64 6.70
C ILE A 7 -4.68 7.55 7.11
N TRP A 8 -4.99 6.69 6.18
CA TRP A 8 -5.86 5.54 6.37
C TRP A 8 -5.05 4.25 6.24
N ARG A 9 -5.31 3.31 7.14
CA ARG A 9 -4.76 1.95 7.07
C ARG A 9 -5.77 0.93 7.57
N PRO A 10 -5.73 -0.31 7.07
CA PRO A 10 -6.54 -1.38 7.62
C PRO A 10 -6.08 -1.73 9.05
N PRO A 11 -6.99 -2.19 9.94
CA PRO A 11 -6.63 -2.56 11.31
C PRO A 11 -5.51 -3.61 11.42
N TYR A 12 -5.45 -4.55 10.48
CA TYR A 12 -4.41 -5.60 10.44
C TYR A 12 -3.01 -5.06 10.05
N GLU A 13 -2.91 -3.81 9.60
CA GLU A 13 -1.64 -3.11 9.33
C GLU A 13 -1.17 -2.25 10.52
N ALA A 14 -1.74 -2.45 11.73
CA ALA A 14 -1.41 -1.65 12.90
C ALA A 14 0.09 -1.69 13.26
N GLY A 15 0.79 -2.80 12.97
CA GLY A 15 2.23 -2.97 13.22
C GLY A 15 3.14 -2.59 12.04
N SER A 16 2.58 -2.16 10.91
CA SER A 16 3.37 -1.81 9.72
C SER A 16 3.92 -0.40 9.79
N LEU A 17 5.11 -0.18 9.26
CA LEU A 17 5.60 1.16 8.94
C LEU A 17 4.75 1.74 7.82
N LEU A 18 4.18 2.91 8.03
CA LEU A 18 3.41 3.61 7.01
C LEU A 18 4.34 4.49 6.17
N LEU A 19 4.30 4.33 4.85
CA LEU A 19 5.09 5.11 3.91
C LEU A 19 4.17 5.74 2.88
N GLU A 20 4.06 7.08 2.85
CA GLU A 20 3.27 7.76 1.85
C GLU A 20 4.00 7.77 0.50
N VAL A 21 3.41 7.13 -0.49
CA VAL A 21 3.90 7.14 -1.87
C VAL A 21 2.93 7.78 -2.84
N THR A 22 1.67 7.94 -2.42
CA THR A 22 0.63 8.64 -3.17
C THR A 22 -0.31 9.39 -2.23
N ALA A 23 -0.95 10.44 -2.71
CA ALA A 23 -2.06 11.11 -2.03
C ALA A 23 -3.24 11.29 -2.98
N GLY A 24 -4.47 11.14 -2.46
CA GLY A 24 -5.70 11.16 -3.26
C GLY A 24 -5.97 9.83 -3.97
N CYS A 25 -6.98 9.79 -4.82
CA CYS A 25 -7.47 8.60 -5.51
C CYS A 25 -7.53 8.81 -7.03
N THR A 26 -6.98 7.87 -7.81
CA THR A 26 -7.02 7.94 -9.29
C THR A 26 -8.44 7.90 -9.85
N TRP A 27 -9.37 7.26 -9.16
CA TRP A 27 -10.77 7.16 -9.58
C TRP A 27 -11.65 8.29 -9.02
N HIS A 28 -11.69 8.46 -7.71
CA HIS A 28 -12.39 9.49 -6.95
C HIS A 28 -13.85 9.75 -7.41
N ARG A 29 -14.58 8.68 -7.77
CA ARG A 29 -15.98 8.75 -8.24
C ARG A 29 -16.93 7.86 -7.46
N CYS A 30 -16.42 7.10 -6.49
CA CYS A 30 -17.26 6.23 -5.68
C CYS A 30 -18.21 7.07 -4.84
N LYS A 31 -19.53 6.91 -5.02
CA LYS A 31 -20.56 7.74 -4.41
C LYS A 31 -20.62 7.69 -2.87
N PHE A 32 -20.02 6.69 -2.26
CA PHE A 32 -19.97 6.53 -0.81
C PHE A 32 -18.69 7.07 -0.17
N CYS A 33 -17.66 7.36 -0.97
CA CYS A 33 -16.32 7.67 -0.47
C CYS A 33 -16.08 9.17 -0.44
N THR A 34 -15.76 9.68 0.75
CA THR A 34 -15.44 11.09 1.01
C THR A 34 -14.01 11.27 1.54
N LEU A 35 -13.21 10.20 1.54
CA LEU A 35 -11.91 10.18 2.25
C LEU A 35 -10.90 11.22 1.75
N TYR A 36 -11.01 11.64 0.50
CA TYR A 36 -10.04 12.54 -0.14
C TYR A 36 -10.66 13.82 -0.67
N ASP A 37 -11.92 14.14 -0.32
CA ASP A 37 -12.64 15.34 -0.78
C ASP A 37 -11.96 16.64 -0.33
N GLY A 38 -11.24 16.60 0.79
CA GLY A 38 -10.54 17.77 1.33
C GLY A 38 -9.19 18.08 0.66
N LEU A 39 -8.73 17.27 -0.30
CA LEU A 39 -7.48 17.53 -0.99
C LEU A 39 -7.68 18.50 -2.16
N PRO A 40 -6.73 19.43 -2.41
CA PRO A 40 -6.83 20.40 -3.51
C PRO A 40 -6.48 19.78 -4.90
N PHE A 41 -6.34 18.48 -4.99
CA PHE A 41 -6.04 17.69 -6.20
C PHE A 41 -6.70 16.32 -6.10
N GLN A 42 -6.94 15.68 -7.23
CA GLN A 42 -7.54 14.35 -7.26
C GLN A 42 -6.54 13.24 -6.88
N PHE A 43 -5.35 13.26 -7.44
CA PHE A 43 -4.31 12.26 -7.21
C PHE A 43 -2.93 12.84 -7.54
N ARG A 44 -1.94 12.45 -6.73
CA ARG A 44 -0.53 12.70 -7.07
C ARG A 44 0.36 11.61 -6.45
N MET A 45 1.50 11.36 -7.08
CA MET A 45 2.60 10.58 -6.50
C MET A 45 3.43 11.49 -5.59
N THR A 46 3.84 10.96 -4.45
CA THR A 46 4.85 11.62 -3.59
C THR A 46 6.19 11.65 -4.34
N PRO A 47 6.92 12.78 -4.33
CA PRO A 47 8.22 12.87 -4.99
C PRO A 47 9.17 11.77 -4.51
N PRO A 48 9.92 11.10 -5.41
CA PRO A 48 10.83 10.01 -5.04
C PRO A 48 11.85 10.40 -3.96
N GLU A 49 12.35 11.63 -4.01
CA GLU A 49 13.29 12.19 -3.01
C GLU A 49 12.66 12.29 -1.61
N THR A 50 11.35 12.56 -1.53
CA THR A 50 10.60 12.58 -0.27
C THR A 50 10.43 11.16 0.26
N VAL A 51 10.07 10.21 -0.59
CA VAL A 51 9.96 8.78 -0.22
C VAL A 51 11.29 8.26 0.31
N GLU A 52 12.40 8.60 -0.36
CA GLU A 52 13.73 8.20 0.08
C GLU A 52 14.14 8.86 1.41
N ALA A 53 13.82 10.14 1.60
CA ALA A 53 14.05 10.84 2.87
C ALA A 53 13.29 10.22 4.03
N ASP A 54 12.02 9.85 3.82
CA ASP A 54 11.19 9.15 4.79
C ASP A 54 11.75 7.77 5.16
N LEU A 55 12.22 7.01 4.18
CA LEU A 55 12.86 5.71 4.42
C LEU A 55 14.17 5.85 5.20
N ARG A 56 14.95 6.89 4.92
CA ARG A 56 16.18 7.20 5.68
C ARG A 56 15.87 7.56 7.13
N GLU A 57 14.84 8.35 7.36
CA GLU A 57 14.36 8.67 8.72
C GLU A 57 13.90 7.39 9.45
N ALA A 58 13.11 6.53 8.80
CA ALA A 58 12.67 5.26 9.36
C ALA A 58 13.84 4.34 9.70
N GLN A 59 14.87 4.30 8.87
CA GLN A 59 16.10 3.56 9.13
C GLN A 59 16.80 4.07 10.39
N MET A 60 16.93 5.39 10.56
CA MET A 60 17.53 5.99 11.75
C MET A 60 16.74 5.64 13.01
N MET A 61 15.40 5.70 12.95
CA MET A 61 14.54 5.32 14.08
C MET A 61 14.68 3.84 14.46
N ALA A 62 14.75 2.94 13.47
CA ALA A 62 14.92 1.50 13.68
C ALA A 62 16.28 1.15 14.31
N HIS A 63 17.29 2.00 14.13
CA HIS A 63 18.65 1.81 14.66
C HIS A 63 18.93 2.67 15.91
N ASP A 64 17.92 3.34 16.48
CA ASP A 64 18.12 4.21 17.65
C ASP A 64 18.62 3.42 18.88
N PRO A 65 19.89 3.57 19.30
CA PRO A 65 20.44 2.86 20.45
C PRO A 65 19.80 3.29 21.77
N MET A 66 19.37 4.55 21.86
CA MET A 66 18.76 5.07 23.08
C MET A 66 17.35 4.53 23.27
N GLY A 67 16.57 4.41 22.19
CA GLY A 67 15.28 3.75 22.21
C GLY A 67 15.37 2.28 22.61
N LYS A 68 16.35 1.55 22.10
CA LYS A 68 16.63 0.16 22.48
C LYS A 68 17.01 0.04 23.97
N LEU A 69 17.90 0.89 24.45
CA LEU A 69 18.30 0.91 25.86
C LEU A 69 17.11 1.25 26.77
N ALA A 70 16.29 2.24 26.39
CA ALA A 70 15.09 2.60 27.16
C ALA A 70 14.09 1.44 27.23
N ALA A 71 13.85 0.73 26.13
CA ALA A 71 13.00 -0.46 26.11
C ALA A 71 13.54 -1.56 27.04
N LEU A 72 14.84 -1.83 26.98
CA LEU A 72 15.50 -2.82 27.82
C LEU A 72 15.36 -2.47 29.33
N LEU A 73 15.58 -1.21 29.70
CA LEU A 73 15.43 -0.75 31.09
C LEU A 73 13.99 -0.83 31.60
N GLN A 74 13.00 -0.78 30.71
CA GLN A 74 11.58 -0.92 31.04
C GLN A 74 11.08 -2.36 30.98
N GLY A 75 11.95 -3.34 30.68
CA GLY A 75 11.57 -4.73 30.49
C GLY A 75 10.69 -4.99 29.28
N LEU A 76 10.71 -4.07 28.31
CA LEU A 76 10.00 -4.20 27.04
C LEU A 76 10.86 -5.00 26.03
N PRO A 77 10.25 -5.74 25.11
CA PRO A 77 11.00 -6.40 24.05
C PRO A 77 11.77 -5.36 23.24
N GLU A 78 12.98 -5.71 22.79
CA GLU A 78 13.75 -4.84 21.91
C GLU A 78 12.88 -4.43 20.71
N PRO A 79 12.89 -3.14 20.31
CA PRO A 79 12.26 -2.72 19.07
C PRO A 79 12.87 -3.54 17.93
N GLY A 80 12.11 -4.50 17.42
CA GLY A 80 12.50 -5.26 16.23
C GLY A 80 12.64 -4.31 15.04
N GLY A 81 13.48 -4.66 14.06
CA GLY A 81 13.52 -3.94 12.80
C GLY A 81 12.14 -3.91 12.12
N VAL A 82 11.95 -2.98 11.20
CA VAL A 82 10.72 -2.89 10.41
C VAL A 82 10.56 -4.15 9.56
N ARG A 83 9.55 -4.98 9.87
CA ARG A 83 9.30 -6.26 9.17
C ARG A 83 8.32 -6.09 8.00
N ARG A 84 7.47 -5.09 8.07
CA ARG A 84 6.45 -4.80 7.07
C ARG A 84 6.30 -3.30 6.83
N VAL A 85 6.23 -2.91 5.57
CA VAL A 85 5.88 -1.56 5.11
C VAL A 85 4.50 -1.60 4.48
N PHE A 86 3.66 -0.63 4.81
CA PHE A 86 2.39 -0.42 4.13
C PHE A 86 2.43 0.93 3.40
N LEU A 87 2.35 0.87 2.07
CA LEU A 87 2.32 2.07 1.24
C LEU A 87 0.96 2.75 1.37
N THR A 88 0.96 4.00 1.79
CA THR A 88 -0.27 4.77 2.01
C THR A 88 -0.64 5.64 0.80
N GLY A 89 -1.92 6.02 0.76
CA GLY A 89 -2.65 6.67 -0.31
C GLY A 89 -3.93 5.88 -0.60
N ALA A 90 -4.80 6.36 -1.47
CA ALA A 90 -6.06 5.65 -1.76
C ALA A 90 -5.81 4.35 -2.54
N ASN A 91 -4.90 4.38 -3.49
CA ASN A 91 -4.56 3.25 -4.32
C ASN A 91 -3.12 3.36 -4.86
N PRO A 92 -2.09 3.19 -4.01
CA PRO A 92 -0.69 3.20 -4.44
C PRO A 92 -0.40 2.20 -5.57
N PHE A 93 -1.14 1.09 -5.62
CA PHE A 93 -0.99 0.08 -6.68
C PHE A 93 -1.36 0.58 -8.09
N ALA A 94 -1.96 1.78 -8.21
CA ALA A 94 -2.17 2.45 -9.50
C ALA A 94 -0.87 3.00 -10.12
N LEU A 95 0.22 3.10 -9.37
CA LEU A 95 1.52 3.46 -9.91
C LEU A 95 2.00 2.41 -10.91
N SER A 96 2.79 2.82 -11.91
CA SER A 96 3.41 1.87 -12.84
C SER A 96 4.30 0.86 -12.12
N SER A 97 4.47 -0.31 -12.71
CA SER A 97 5.33 -1.37 -12.17
C SER A 97 6.76 -0.90 -11.96
N GLU A 98 7.29 -0.06 -12.86
CA GLU A 98 8.61 0.56 -12.72
C GLU A 98 8.72 1.39 -11.43
N LYS A 99 7.71 2.24 -11.15
CA LYS A 99 7.69 3.08 -9.94
C LYS A 99 7.55 2.24 -8.68
N LEU A 100 6.68 1.23 -8.69
CA LEU A 100 6.53 0.31 -7.56
C LEU A 100 7.81 -0.50 -7.34
N SER A 101 8.49 -0.96 -8.40
CA SER A 101 9.76 -1.66 -8.31
C SER A 101 10.83 -0.77 -7.67
N HIS A 102 10.94 0.47 -8.12
CA HIS A 102 11.87 1.43 -7.51
C HIS A 102 11.59 1.66 -6.01
N ILE A 103 10.32 1.81 -5.62
CA ILE A 103 9.94 1.93 -4.19
C ILE A 103 10.32 0.66 -3.43
N GLY A 104 10.06 -0.53 -3.96
CA GLY A 104 10.42 -1.81 -3.35
C GLY A 104 11.94 -1.96 -3.16
N GLU A 105 12.74 -1.53 -4.13
CA GLU A 105 14.21 -1.50 -4.04
C GLU A 105 14.70 -0.52 -2.97
N LEU A 106 14.10 0.67 -2.87
CA LEU A 106 14.41 1.62 -1.80
C LEU A 106 14.06 1.05 -0.42
N VAL A 107 12.89 0.41 -0.28
CA VAL A 107 12.51 -0.27 0.98
C VAL A 107 13.56 -1.32 1.36
N ARG A 108 13.97 -2.18 0.44
CA ARG A 108 15.02 -3.19 0.70
C ARG A 108 16.36 -2.58 1.09
N ARG A 109 16.72 -1.46 0.46
CA ARG A 109 17.99 -0.75 0.74
C ARG A 109 18.02 -0.15 2.14
N TYR A 110 16.97 0.55 2.54
CA TYR A 110 16.94 1.29 3.81
C TYR A 110 16.43 0.45 4.98
N LEU A 111 15.61 -0.55 4.72
CA LEU A 111 14.97 -1.41 5.72
C LEU A 111 15.25 -2.90 5.40
N PRO A 112 16.50 -3.37 5.55
CA PRO A 112 16.88 -4.72 5.16
C PRO A 112 16.16 -5.83 5.93
N SER A 113 15.56 -5.52 7.09
CA SER A 113 14.70 -6.43 7.85
C SER A 113 13.26 -6.51 7.31
N CYS A 114 12.90 -5.66 6.34
CA CYS A 114 11.56 -5.66 5.78
C CYS A 114 11.35 -6.89 4.88
N GLU A 115 10.35 -7.70 5.23
CA GLU A 115 10.00 -8.93 4.51
C GLU A 115 8.91 -8.70 3.48
N THR A 116 7.99 -7.76 3.78
CA THR A 116 6.78 -7.59 2.98
C THR A 116 6.37 -6.13 2.83
N VAL A 117 5.80 -5.82 1.66
CA VAL A 117 5.26 -4.50 1.31
C VAL A 117 3.79 -4.67 0.92
N GLY A 118 2.88 -4.07 1.68
CA GLY A 118 1.45 -4.03 1.37
C GLY A 118 1.01 -2.66 0.87
N CYS A 119 -0.16 -2.57 0.24
CA CYS A 119 -0.77 -1.30 -0.12
C CYS A 119 -2.26 -1.45 -0.42
N PHE A 120 -2.96 -0.33 -0.51
CA PHE A 120 -4.28 -0.30 -1.11
C PHE A 120 -4.22 -0.45 -2.63
N ALA A 121 -5.21 -1.14 -3.17
CA ALA A 121 -5.40 -1.33 -4.60
C ALA A 121 -6.88 -1.26 -4.99
N ARG A 122 -7.14 -0.95 -6.25
CA ARG A 122 -8.41 -1.20 -6.92
C ARG A 122 -8.26 -2.38 -7.88
N VAL A 123 -9.35 -3.05 -8.18
CA VAL A 123 -9.39 -4.13 -9.18
C VAL A 123 -8.76 -3.68 -10.50
N THR A 124 -9.08 -2.48 -10.96
CA THR A 124 -8.53 -1.88 -12.18
C THR A 124 -7.03 -1.65 -12.14
N ASP A 125 -6.43 -1.44 -10.98
CA ASP A 125 -4.98 -1.22 -10.86
C ASP A 125 -4.19 -2.51 -11.12
N VAL A 126 -4.76 -3.67 -10.76
CA VAL A 126 -4.21 -4.99 -11.09
C VAL A 126 -4.24 -5.20 -12.59
N GLY A 127 -5.38 -4.88 -13.24
CA GLY A 127 -5.57 -5.01 -14.68
C GLY A 127 -4.61 -4.18 -15.55
N GLN A 128 -3.98 -3.16 -14.98
CA GLN A 128 -2.99 -2.31 -15.68
C GLN A 128 -1.57 -2.91 -15.73
N LYS A 129 -1.35 -4.08 -15.12
CA LYS A 129 -0.05 -4.74 -15.04
C LYS A 129 -0.04 -6.05 -15.81
N THR A 130 1.08 -6.41 -16.41
CA THR A 130 1.25 -7.74 -17.02
C THR A 130 1.48 -8.80 -15.96
N GLU A 131 1.42 -10.08 -16.34
CA GLU A 131 1.72 -11.21 -15.45
C GLU A 131 3.17 -11.19 -14.96
N GLU A 132 4.09 -10.82 -15.85
CA GLU A 132 5.52 -10.68 -15.56
C GLU A 132 5.76 -9.56 -14.53
N GLU A 133 5.07 -8.42 -14.70
CA GLU A 133 5.15 -7.30 -13.77
C GLU A 133 4.61 -7.67 -12.38
N LEU A 134 3.49 -8.39 -12.31
CA LEU A 134 2.94 -8.86 -11.04
C LEU A 134 3.90 -9.81 -10.33
N ARG A 135 4.52 -10.75 -11.05
CA ARG A 135 5.55 -11.66 -10.48
C ARG A 135 6.78 -10.90 -10.02
N ALA A 136 7.27 -9.94 -10.80
CA ALA A 136 8.42 -9.11 -10.41
C ALA A 136 8.14 -8.31 -9.12
N LEU A 137 6.94 -7.76 -8.97
CA LEU A 137 6.53 -7.11 -7.73
C LEU A 137 6.47 -8.10 -6.56
N ARG A 138 5.98 -9.31 -6.77
CA ARG A 138 6.00 -10.37 -5.73
C ARG A 138 7.41 -10.70 -5.28
N GLU A 139 8.37 -10.82 -6.20
CA GLU A 139 9.80 -11.04 -5.89
C GLU A 139 10.41 -9.88 -5.09
N LEU A 140 9.93 -8.65 -5.29
CA LEU A 140 10.31 -7.48 -4.50
C LEU A 140 9.67 -7.43 -3.10
N GLY A 141 8.82 -8.41 -2.75
CA GLY A 141 8.19 -8.50 -1.44
C GLY A 141 6.79 -7.90 -1.37
N TYR A 142 6.22 -7.46 -2.49
CA TYR A 142 4.83 -7.02 -2.50
C TYR A 142 3.91 -8.20 -2.18
N THR A 143 3.00 -8.01 -1.21
CA THR A 143 1.99 -9.01 -0.81
C THR A 143 0.96 -8.38 0.13
N GLY A 144 -0.19 -9.01 0.29
CA GLY A 144 -1.25 -8.52 1.17
C GLY A 144 -1.86 -7.21 0.65
N LEU A 145 -2.22 -7.19 -0.64
CA LEU A 145 -2.91 -6.04 -1.23
C LEU A 145 -4.30 -5.88 -0.62
N SER A 146 -4.62 -4.70 -0.13
CA SER A 146 -5.95 -4.36 0.40
C SER A 146 -6.84 -3.83 -0.71
N ILE A 147 -7.70 -4.69 -1.26
CA ILE A 147 -8.50 -4.37 -2.47
C ILE A 147 -9.92 -3.95 -2.07
N GLY A 148 -10.30 -2.72 -2.41
CA GLY A 148 -11.64 -2.20 -2.21
C GLY A 148 -12.65 -2.81 -3.19
N VAL A 149 -13.11 -4.02 -2.93
CA VAL A 149 -14.11 -4.73 -3.74
C VAL A 149 -15.52 -4.24 -3.43
N GLU A 150 -15.82 -4.02 -2.16
CA GLU A 150 -17.08 -3.58 -1.55
C GLU A 150 -18.22 -4.61 -1.68
N THR A 151 -18.40 -5.21 -2.84
CA THR A 151 -19.42 -6.25 -3.10
C THR A 151 -19.13 -6.99 -4.40
N GLY A 152 -19.66 -8.21 -4.53
CA GLY A 152 -19.73 -8.95 -5.81
C GLY A 152 -21.02 -8.73 -6.60
N HIS A 153 -21.95 -7.87 -6.11
CA HIS A 153 -23.24 -7.64 -6.76
C HIS A 153 -23.14 -6.54 -7.83
N GLY A 154 -23.21 -6.92 -9.10
CA GLY A 154 -23.03 -6.01 -10.24
C GLY A 154 -23.90 -4.74 -10.23
N PRO A 155 -25.21 -4.81 -9.92
CA PRO A 155 -26.03 -3.61 -9.78
C PRO A 155 -25.54 -2.64 -8.70
N SER A 156 -25.08 -3.15 -7.55
CA SER A 156 -24.50 -2.33 -6.48
C SER A 156 -23.19 -1.68 -6.88
N LEU A 157 -22.31 -2.40 -7.58
CA LEU A 157 -21.05 -1.84 -8.12
C LEU A 157 -21.33 -0.66 -9.08
N ARG A 158 -22.31 -0.83 -9.97
CA ARG A 158 -22.75 0.28 -10.86
C ARG A 158 -23.36 1.43 -10.09
N PHE A 159 -24.22 1.16 -9.10
CA PHE A 159 -24.81 2.19 -8.27
C PHE A 159 -23.76 3.00 -7.52
N MET A 160 -22.73 2.34 -6.96
CA MET A 160 -21.63 2.97 -6.25
C MET A 160 -20.58 3.65 -7.17
N ASP A 161 -20.71 3.51 -8.48
CA ASP A 161 -19.74 3.99 -9.48
C ASP A 161 -18.29 3.45 -9.24
N LYS A 162 -18.17 2.12 -9.06
CA LYS A 162 -16.87 1.47 -8.84
C LYS A 162 -15.99 1.41 -10.09
N GLY A 163 -16.60 1.44 -11.30
CA GLY A 163 -15.91 1.43 -12.59
C GLY A 163 -15.45 0.05 -13.04
N TYR A 164 -15.95 -1.04 -12.42
CA TYR A 164 -15.71 -2.44 -12.78
C TYR A 164 -16.89 -3.32 -12.36
N GLY A 165 -16.97 -4.53 -12.92
CA GLY A 165 -17.99 -5.53 -12.64
C GLY A 165 -17.47 -6.73 -11.83
N PRO A 166 -18.37 -7.68 -11.50
CA PRO A 166 -17.99 -8.92 -10.80
C PRO A 166 -16.97 -9.77 -11.58
N GLU A 167 -17.09 -9.78 -12.87
CA GLU A 167 -16.20 -10.54 -13.79
C GLU A 167 -14.76 -10.02 -13.70
N ASP A 168 -14.59 -8.69 -13.67
CA ASP A 168 -13.28 -8.06 -13.51
C ASP A 168 -12.64 -8.44 -12.16
N ILE A 169 -13.46 -8.50 -11.08
CA ILE A 169 -12.97 -8.92 -9.77
C ILE A 169 -12.38 -10.33 -9.85
N VAL A 170 -13.14 -11.28 -10.41
CA VAL A 170 -12.71 -12.69 -10.52
C VAL A 170 -11.47 -12.81 -11.40
N GLU A 171 -11.44 -12.11 -12.53
CA GLU A 171 -10.31 -12.13 -13.44
C GLU A 171 -9.03 -11.63 -12.75
N GLN A 172 -9.10 -10.46 -12.13
CA GLN A 172 -7.90 -9.88 -11.50
C GLN A 172 -7.43 -10.68 -10.29
N CYS A 173 -8.32 -11.30 -9.53
CA CYS A 173 -7.95 -12.21 -8.45
C CYS A 173 -7.20 -13.45 -8.98
N ARG A 174 -7.67 -14.07 -10.05
CA ARG A 174 -6.95 -15.20 -10.67
C ARG A 174 -5.54 -14.81 -11.13
N ARG A 175 -5.36 -13.59 -11.61
CA ARG A 175 -4.05 -13.06 -12.01
C ARG A 175 -3.14 -12.86 -10.81
N LEU A 176 -3.66 -12.34 -9.69
CA LEU A 176 -2.92 -12.24 -8.44
C LEU A 176 -2.52 -13.60 -7.89
N ASP A 177 -3.46 -14.58 -7.88
CA ASP A 177 -3.20 -15.97 -7.49
C ASP A 177 -2.08 -16.59 -8.35
N GLY A 178 -2.14 -16.40 -9.68
CA GLY A 178 -1.13 -16.88 -10.63
C GLY A 178 0.24 -16.23 -10.47
N ALA A 179 0.31 -15.02 -9.90
CA ALA A 179 1.54 -14.32 -9.56
C ALA A 179 2.03 -14.57 -8.12
N GLY A 180 1.23 -15.27 -7.28
CA GLY A 180 1.54 -15.53 -5.87
C GLY A 180 1.44 -14.28 -4.99
N LEU A 181 0.62 -13.30 -5.37
CA LEU A 181 0.36 -12.08 -4.61
C LEU A 181 -0.87 -12.27 -3.72
N ASP A 182 -0.68 -12.32 -2.41
CA ASP A 182 -1.80 -12.38 -1.46
C ASP A 182 -2.56 -11.06 -1.42
N TYR A 183 -3.87 -11.14 -1.14
CA TYR A 183 -4.74 -9.97 -1.07
C TYR A 183 -5.87 -10.14 -0.05
N TYR A 184 -6.40 -9.03 0.40
CA TYR A 184 -7.56 -8.93 1.30
C TYR A 184 -8.64 -8.10 0.62
N PHE A 185 -9.89 -8.54 0.73
CA PHE A 185 -11.02 -7.74 0.29
C PHE A 185 -11.54 -6.83 1.39
N MET A 186 -11.81 -5.60 1.03
CA MET A 186 -12.62 -4.70 1.84
C MET A 186 -14.04 -4.72 1.30
N TYR A 187 -15.00 -4.97 2.19
CA TYR A 187 -16.43 -5.02 1.91
C TYR A 187 -17.17 -3.91 2.65
N LEU A 188 -18.25 -3.40 2.05
CA LEU A 188 -19.25 -2.52 2.65
C LEU A 188 -20.53 -3.28 2.98
#